data_a7eaa585449882bdfcb642aefffb0f39
#
_entry.id   a7eaa585449882bdfcb642aefffb0f39
#
_cell.length_a   1.000
_cell.length_b   1.000
_cell.length_c   1.000
_cell.angle_alpha   90.00
_cell.angle_beta   90.00
_cell.angle_gamma   90.00
#
_symmetry.space_group_name_H-M   'P 1'
#
loop_
_entity.id
_entity.type
_entity.pdbx_description
1 polymer ?
#
loop_
_entity_poly.entity_id
_entity_poly.type
_entity_poly.pdbx_seq_one_letter_code
_entity_poly.pdbx_strand_id
1 'polypeptide(L)'
;MEKIFAIINQMETDGVIGRYAIGGAVGSIFWLEPITTKDVDVFVMLPTSPGGSLLSLGPIYDYLQARGFVSEGQFIMIEGWAVEFVPPATPLVEEALQQAVERDVSGVLTRVFTAEHLAAICLQVGRPKDHDRVIRFVEAEALDAAAFDAILQRHDLAARWHKFQHDYLDS
;
A
#
# COMPACT_ATOMS: atom_id res chain seq x y z
N MET A 1 -5.81 -11.01 -10.33
CA MET A 1 -5.31 -10.53 -9.02
C MET A 1 -4.81 -11.67 -8.13
N GLU A 2 -5.57 -12.75 -7.97
CA GLU A 2 -5.21 -13.88 -7.11
C GLU A 2 -3.82 -14.46 -7.41
N LYS A 3 -3.45 -14.58 -8.68
CA LYS A 3 -2.11 -15.07 -9.06
C LYS A 3 -0.98 -14.15 -8.62
N ILE A 4 -1.18 -12.83 -8.67
CA ILE A 4 -0.19 -11.85 -8.18
C ILE A 4 0.02 -12.05 -6.68
N PHE A 5 -1.07 -12.14 -5.92
CA PHE A 5 -0.99 -12.32 -4.47
C PHE A 5 -0.38 -13.67 -4.09
N ALA A 6 -0.67 -14.74 -4.85
CA ALA A 6 -0.04 -16.04 -4.66
C ALA A 6 1.49 -15.97 -4.86
N ILE A 7 1.96 -15.24 -5.87
CA ILE A 7 3.40 -15.03 -6.11
C ILE A 7 4.03 -14.24 -4.97
N ILE A 8 3.39 -13.17 -4.49
CA ILE A 8 3.89 -12.36 -3.38
C ILE A 8 3.94 -13.18 -2.08
N ASN A 9 2.92 -13.98 -1.80
CA ASN A 9 2.91 -14.91 -0.66
C ASN A 9 4.07 -15.92 -0.74
N GLN A 10 4.36 -16.42 -1.94
CA GLN A 10 5.50 -17.32 -2.14
C GLN A 10 6.83 -16.62 -1.89
N MET A 11 6.97 -15.35 -2.30
CA MET A 11 8.18 -14.56 -2.03
C MET A 11 8.39 -14.34 -0.51
N GLU A 12 7.31 -14.12 0.24
CA GLU A 12 7.39 -14.01 1.72
C GLU A 12 7.78 -15.36 2.32
N THR A 13 7.19 -16.47 1.87
CA THR A 13 7.52 -17.83 2.31
C THR A 13 8.97 -18.20 2.02
N ASP A 14 9.48 -17.81 0.86
CA ASP A 14 10.86 -18.07 0.42
C ASP A 14 11.86 -17.11 1.07
N GLY A 15 11.40 -16.14 1.88
CA GLY A 15 12.24 -15.17 2.58
C GLY A 15 12.88 -14.09 1.68
N VAL A 16 12.37 -13.92 0.45
CA VAL A 16 12.80 -12.87 -0.48
C VAL A 16 12.35 -11.51 -0.02
N ILE A 17 11.16 -11.45 0.57
CA ILE A 17 10.58 -10.29 1.24
C ILE A 17 10.19 -10.67 2.67
N GLY A 18 10.11 -9.66 3.55
CA GLY A 18 9.44 -9.79 4.83
C GLY A 18 7.93 -9.57 4.71
N ARG A 19 7.31 -9.08 5.79
CA ARG A 19 5.89 -8.72 5.78
C ARG A 19 5.58 -7.76 4.64
N TYR A 20 4.47 -7.99 3.95
CA TYR A 20 3.99 -7.12 2.89
C TYR A 20 2.52 -6.73 3.10
N ALA A 21 2.10 -5.66 2.43
CA ALA A 21 0.69 -5.30 2.27
C ALA A 21 0.46 -4.54 0.96
N ILE A 22 -0.75 -4.66 0.44
CA ILE A 22 -1.20 -3.93 -0.74
C ILE A 22 -1.70 -2.55 -0.30
N GLY A 23 -1.16 -1.53 -0.94
CA GLY A 23 -1.56 -0.14 -0.74
C GLY A 23 -2.11 0.51 -2.01
N GLY A 24 -1.93 1.81 -2.13
CA GLY A 24 -2.26 2.57 -3.32
C GLY A 24 -3.71 2.45 -3.77
N ALA A 25 -3.90 2.46 -5.08
CA ALA A 25 -5.22 2.37 -5.70
C ALA A 25 -5.86 0.99 -5.51
N VAL A 26 -5.09 -0.09 -5.69
CA VAL A 26 -5.58 -1.46 -5.50
C VAL A 26 -5.95 -1.72 -4.03
N GLY A 27 -5.15 -1.23 -3.07
CA GLY A 27 -5.50 -1.32 -1.65
C GLY A 27 -6.83 -0.62 -1.34
N SER A 28 -7.11 0.50 -1.99
CA SER A 28 -8.36 1.27 -1.79
C SER A 28 -9.61 0.53 -2.29
N ILE A 29 -9.51 -0.33 -3.32
CA ILE A 29 -10.64 -1.11 -3.86
C ILE A 29 -11.26 -2.06 -2.82
N PHE A 30 -10.51 -2.42 -1.79
CA PHE A 30 -11.03 -3.27 -0.70
C PHE A 30 -11.98 -2.54 0.26
N TRP A 31 -12.04 -1.22 0.15
CA TRP A 31 -12.82 -0.33 1.02
C TRP A 31 -13.79 0.57 0.27
N LEU A 32 -13.52 0.82 -1.00
CA LEU A 32 -14.26 1.74 -1.88
C LEU A 32 -14.80 0.99 -3.09
N GLU A 33 -15.71 1.62 -3.81
CA GLU A 33 -16.10 1.14 -5.13
C GLU A 33 -14.88 1.05 -6.06
N PRO A 34 -14.83 0.04 -6.94
CA PRO A 34 -13.72 -0.18 -7.85
C PRO A 34 -13.40 1.04 -8.70
N ILE A 35 -12.11 1.34 -8.81
CA ILE A 35 -11.57 2.35 -9.71
C ILE A 35 -10.69 1.67 -10.76
N THR A 36 -10.57 2.29 -11.92
CA THR A 36 -9.65 1.81 -12.94
C THR A 36 -8.21 2.09 -12.51
N THR A 37 -7.42 1.04 -12.36
CA THR A 37 -5.98 1.13 -12.14
C THR A 37 -5.26 0.03 -12.94
N LYS A 38 -3.98 0.22 -13.24
CA LYS A 38 -3.14 -0.74 -13.98
C LYS A 38 -1.90 -1.14 -13.19
N ASP A 39 -1.70 -0.54 -12.05
CA ASP A 39 -0.56 -0.73 -11.16
C ASP A 39 -0.99 -1.28 -9.80
N VAL A 40 -0.13 -2.10 -9.23
CA VAL A 40 -0.28 -2.68 -7.89
C VAL A 40 0.90 -2.24 -7.04
N ASP A 41 0.62 -1.42 -6.03
CA ASP A 41 1.62 -0.98 -5.05
C ASP A 41 1.73 -2.03 -3.93
N VAL A 42 2.85 -2.72 -3.88
CA VAL A 42 3.16 -3.74 -2.86
C VAL A 42 4.18 -3.17 -1.89
N PHE A 43 3.72 -2.76 -0.73
CA PHE A 43 4.60 -2.30 0.34
C PHE A 43 5.23 -3.49 1.04
N VAL A 44 6.57 -3.46 1.20
CA VAL A 44 7.32 -4.63 1.69
C VAL A 44 8.36 -4.25 2.73
N MET A 45 8.45 -5.03 3.80
CA MET A 45 9.64 -5.05 4.64
C MET A 45 10.74 -5.82 3.91
N LEU A 46 11.90 -5.20 3.75
CA LEU A 46 13.05 -5.88 3.18
C LEU A 46 13.81 -6.63 4.27
N PRO A 47 14.23 -7.88 4.00
CA PRO A 47 15.08 -8.61 4.94
C PRO A 47 16.38 -7.84 5.22
N THR A 48 16.79 -7.79 6.47
CA THR A 48 18.09 -7.22 6.86
C THR A 48 19.20 -8.12 6.35
N SER A 49 20.06 -7.59 5.48
CA SER A 49 21.26 -8.31 5.05
C SER A 49 22.25 -8.46 6.21
N PRO A 50 22.87 -9.64 6.39
CA PRO A 50 23.98 -9.79 7.31
C PRO A 50 25.11 -8.81 6.95
N GLY A 51 25.44 -7.88 7.86
CA GLY A 51 26.49 -6.88 7.65
C GLY A 51 26.02 -5.44 7.48
N GLY A 52 24.73 -5.13 7.65
CA GLY A 52 24.23 -3.74 7.66
C GLY A 52 24.29 -3.04 6.30
N SER A 53 24.29 -3.80 5.21
CA SER A 53 24.28 -3.26 3.85
C SER A 53 22.95 -2.56 3.53
N LEU A 54 22.99 -1.59 2.61
CA LEU A 54 21.83 -0.87 2.11
C LEU A 54 20.68 -1.81 1.77
N LEU A 55 19.48 -1.46 2.20
CA LEU A 55 18.24 -2.14 1.81
C LEU A 55 18.14 -2.10 0.28
N SER A 56 18.03 -3.27 -0.36
CA SER A 56 18.02 -3.39 -1.81
C SER A 56 16.80 -4.16 -2.28
N LEU A 57 16.16 -3.65 -3.31
CA LEU A 57 15.11 -4.36 -4.06
C LEU A 57 15.67 -5.40 -5.04
N GLY A 58 17.00 -5.44 -5.25
CA GLY A 58 17.66 -6.37 -6.18
C GLY A 58 17.19 -7.81 -6.04
N PRO A 59 17.20 -8.41 -4.83
CA PRO A 59 16.74 -9.80 -4.64
C PRO A 59 15.30 -10.07 -5.12
N ILE A 60 14.42 -9.08 -5.02
CA ILE A 60 13.03 -9.16 -5.52
C ILE A 60 13.03 -9.27 -7.05
N TYR A 61 13.77 -8.38 -7.71
CA TYR A 61 13.86 -8.38 -9.17
C TYR A 61 14.52 -9.65 -9.69
N ASP A 62 15.63 -10.09 -9.08
CA ASP A 62 16.32 -11.33 -9.45
C ASP A 62 15.40 -12.55 -9.31
N TYR A 63 14.66 -12.63 -8.22
CA TYR A 63 13.71 -13.72 -7.96
C TYR A 63 12.61 -13.80 -9.01
N LEU A 64 12.03 -12.66 -9.38
CA LEU A 64 10.95 -12.58 -10.36
C LEU A 64 11.45 -12.79 -11.79
N GLN A 65 12.61 -12.22 -12.15
CA GLN A 65 13.23 -12.42 -13.46
C GLN A 65 13.62 -13.89 -13.70
N ALA A 66 14.13 -14.58 -12.67
CA ALA A 66 14.42 -16.01 -12.74
C ALA A 66 13.16 -16.87 -13.02
N ARG A 67 11.97 -16.34 -12.78
CA ARG A 67 10.66 -16.96 -13.08
C ARG A 67 10.04 -16.48 -14.38
N GLY A 68 10.78 -15.68 -15.16
CA GLY A 68 10.38 -15.21 -16.48
C GLY A 68 9.56 -13.93 -16.50
N PHE A 69 9.42 -13.23 -15.36
CA PHE A 69 8.78 -11.92 -15.32
C PHE A 69 9.72 -10.83 -15.84
N VAL A 70 9.16 -9.83 -16.53
CA VAL A 70 9.92 -8.77 -17.19
C VAL A 70 9.81 -7.47 -16.40
N SER A 71 10.95 -6.79 -16.21
CA SER A 71 11.01 -5.47 -15.61
C SER A 71 10.81 -4.37 -16.66
N GLU A 72 9.98 -3.40 -16.34
CA GLU A 72 9.76 -2.18 -17.13
C GLU A 72 9.95 -0.95 -16.22
N GLY A 73 11.15 -0.40 -16.19
CA GLY A 73 11.51 0.66 -15.25
C GLY A 73 11.49 0.17 -13.80
N GLN A 74 10.68 0.82 -12.96
CA GLN A 74 10.46 0.45 -11.55
C GLN A 74 9.42 -0.66 -11.35
N PHE A 75 8.72 -1.06 -12.42
CA PHE A 75 7.67 -2.06 -12.37
C PHE A 75 8.18 -3.42 -12.81
N ILE A 76 7.55 -4.47 -12.30
CA ILE A 76 7.62 -5.81 -12.87
C ILE A 76 6.24 -6.19 -13.40
N MET A 77 6.21 -6.68 -14.63
CA MET A 77 4.97 -7.13 -15.24
C MET A 77 4.63 -8.54 -14.78
N ILE A 78 3.56 -8.65 -13.99
CA ILE A 78 3.05 -9.94 -13.48
C ILE A 78 1.61 -10.09 -13.95
N GLU A 79 1.33 -11.10 -14.76
CA GLU A 79 -0.01 -11.39 -15.29
C GLU A 79 -0.70 -10.17 -15.94
N GLY A 80 0.09 -9.33 -16.62
CA GLY A 80 -0.39 -8.12 -17.29
C GLY A 80 -0.58 -6.89 -16.41
N TRP A 81 -0.21 -6.98 -15.13
CA TRP A 81 -0.22 -5.86 -14.19
C TRP A 81 1.18 -5.32 -13.95
N ALA A 82 1.30 -4.01 -13.88
CA ALA A 82 2.52 -3.34 -13.45
C ALA A 82 2.61 -3.39 -11.91
N VAL A 83 3.50 -4.20 -11.37
CA VAL A 83 3.69 -4.36 -9.92
C VAL A 83 4.91 -3.57 -9.47
N GLU A 84 4.72 -2.67 -8.51
CA GLU A 84 5.77 -1.88 -7.88
C GLU A 84 5.99 -2.36 -6.44
N PHE A 85 7.24 -2.66 -6.08
CA PHE A 85 7.62 -3.00 -4.71
C PHE A 85 8.17 -1.75 -4.02
N VAL A 86 7.54 -1.35 -2.92
CA VAL A 86 7.80 -0.09 -2.23
C VAL A 86 8.24 -0.38 -0.79
N PRO A 87 9.49 -0.10 -0.41
CA PRO A 87 9.90 -0.12 0.99
C PRO A 87 9.20 1.01 1.78
N PRO A 88 8.90 0.81 3.07
CA PRO A 88 8.31 1.87 3.86
C PRO A 88 9.30 3.03 4.02
N ALA A 89 8.88 4.23 3.61
CA ALA A 89 9.71 5.43 3.62
C ALA A 89 9.40 6.39 4.79
N THR A 90 8.28 6.15 5.50
CA THR A 90 7.84 7.00 6.61
C THR A 90 7.32 6.14 7.77
N PRO A 91 7.34 6.65 9.02
CA PRO A 91 6.75 5.95 10.16
C PRO A 91 5.28 5.59 9.96
N LEU A 92 4.51 6.43 9.24
CA LEU A 92 3.12 6.15 8.91
C LEU A 92 2.99 4.90 8.01
N VAL A 93 3.84 4.76 7.00
CA VAL A 93 3.83 3.59 6.10
C VAL A 93 4.31 2.34 6.82
N GLU A 94 5.29 2.46 7.73
CA GLU A 94 5.72 1.34 8.60
C GLU A 94 4.58 0.86 9.50
N GLU A 95 3.85 1.78 10.15
CA GLU A 95 2.68 1.46 10.96
C GLU A 95 1.60 0.80 10.11
N ALA A 96 1.29 1.36 8.93
CA ALA A 96 0.30 0.81 8.00
C ALA A 96 0.64 -0.64 7.61
N LEU A 97 1.91 -0.93 7.36
CA LEU A 97 2.38 -2.26 7.00
C LEU A 97 2.27 -3.25 8.17
N GLN A 98 2.55 -2.81 9.40
CA GLN A 98 2.41 -3.62 10.60
C GLN A 98 0.95 -3.91 10.94
N GLN A 99 0.06 -2.94 10.74
CA GLN A 99 -1.37 -3.03 11.07
C GLN A 99 -2.25 -3.47 9.89
N ALA A 100 -1.64 -3.83 8.76
CA ALA A 100 -2.35 -4.33 7.59
C ALA A 100 -3.22 -5.54 7.92
N VAL A 101 -4.41 -5.58 7.34
CA VAL A 101 -5.44 -6.58 7.60
C VAL A 101 -5.52 -7.61 6.49
N GLU A 102 -5.88 -8.84 6.84
CA GLU A 102 -6.04 -9.91 5.85
C GLU A 102 -7.34 -9.77 5.07
N ARG A 103 -7.29 -10.10 3.80
CA ARG A 103 -8.42 -10.19 2.87
C ARG A 103 -8.27 -11.45 2.02
N ASP A 104 -9.39 -12.10 1.75
CA ASP A 104 -9.45 -13.22 0.80
C ASP A 104 -9.80 -12.70 -0.60
N VAL A 105 -9.02 -13.10 -1.57
CA VAL A 105 -9.26 -12.81 -2.99
C VAL A 105 -9.29 -14.11 -3.76
N SER A 106 -10.46 -14.60 -4.03
CA SER A 106 -10.67 -15.87 -4.76
C SER A 106 -9.93 -17.07 -4.13
N GLY A 107 -9.91 -17.15 -2.79
CA GLY A 107 -9.23 -18.21 -2.04
C GLY A 107 -7.74 -17.96 -1.78
N VAL A 108 -7.20 -16.80 -2.16
CA VAL A 108 -5.83 -16.39 -1.85
C VAL A 108 -5.86 -15.28 -0.81
N LEU A 109 -5.30 -15.55 0.36
CA LEU A 109 -5.15 -14.53 1.40
C LEU A 109 -4.08 -13.51 0.98
N THR A 110 -4.38 -12.25 1.18
CA THR A 110 -3.44 -11.14 1.03
C THR A 110 -3.61 -10.16 2.18
N ARG A 111 -2.66 -9.25 2.38
CA ARG A 111 -2.79 -8.18 3.36
C ARG A 111 -2.98 -6.85 2.63
N VAL A 112 -3.85 -6.02 3.18
CA VAL A 112 -4.11 -4.67 2.65
C VAL A 112 -4.01 -3.65 3.76
N PHE A 113 -3.60 -2.43 3.44
CA PHE A 113 -3.65 -1.33 4.39
C PHE A 113 -5.09 -1.07 4.82
N THR A 114 -5.30 -0.67 6.07
CA THR A 114 -6.62 -0.25 6.52
C THR A 114 -7.07 1.01 5.79
N ALA A 115 -8.38 1.27 5.78
CA ALA A 115 -8.93 2.47 5.14
C ALA A 115 -8.31 3.75 5.72
N GLU A 116 -8.15 3.79 7.05
CA GLU A 116 -7.60 4.92 7.79
C GLU A 116 -6.14 5.19 7.41
N HIS A 117 -5.31 4.14 7.31
CA HIS A 117 -3.91 4.29 6.88
C HIS A 117 -3.83 4.75 5.42
N LEU A 118 -4.67 4.19 4.53
CA LEU A 118 -4.71 4.61 3.13
C LEU A 118 -5.10 6.09 3.01
N ALA A 119 -6.13 6.54 3.75
CA ALA A 119 -6.55 7.93 3.77
C ALA A 119 -5.45 8.85 4.36
N ALA A 120 -4.82 8.46 5.46
CA ALA A 120 -3.74 9.23 6.09
C ALA A 120 -2.50 9.34 5.17
N ILE A 121 -2.13 8.27 4.47
CA ILE A 121 -1.04 8.29 3.49
C ILE A 121 -1.39 9.21 2.31
N CYS A 122 -2.61 9.13 1.78
CA CYS A 122 -3.09 10.05 0.75
C CYS A 122 -3.02 11.51 1.22
N LEU A 123 -3.46 11.79 2.44
CA LEU A 123 -3.39 13.13 3.04
C LEU A 123 -1.93 13.59 3.20
N GLN A 124 -1.01 12.69 3.61
CA GLN A 124 0.41 13.01 3.75
C GLN A 124 1.07 13.32 2.40
N VAL A 125 0.77 12.56 1.36
CA VAL A 125 1.33 12.74 0.02
C VAL A 125 0.75 13.98 -0.67
N GLY A 126 -0.58 14.16 -0.66
CA GLY A 126 -1.27 15.40 -1.04
C GLY A 126 -1.28 15.73 -2.53
N ARG A 127 -1.17 14.74 -3.44
CA ARG A 127 -1.37 14.96 -4.88
C ARG A 127 -2.87 15.09 -5.18
N PRO A 128 -3.29 15.72 -6.29
CA PRO A 128 -4.72 15.83 -6.64
C PRO A 128 -5.47 14.50 -6.58
N LYS A 129 -4.91 13.43 -7.16
CA LYS A 129 -5.51 12.08 -7.11
C LYS A 129 -5.60 11.49 -5.69
N ASP A 130 -4.75 11.94 -4.77
CA ASP A 130 -4.78 11.50 -3.38
C ASP A 130 -5.87 12.25 -2.63
N HIS A 131 -6.09 13.54 -2.92
CA HIS A 131 -7.23 14.31 -2.40
C HIS A 131 -8.57 13.69 -2.82
N ASP A 132 -8.73 13.37 -4.11
CA ASP A 132 -9.94 12.69 -4.60
C ASP A 132 -10.20 11.37 -3.86
N ARG A 133 -9.14 10.64 -3.54
CA ARG A 133 -9.25 9.38 -2.80
C ARG A 133 -9.67 9.59 -1.36
N VAL A 134 -9.14 10.61 -0.68
CA VAL A 134 -9.57 10.97 0.69
C VAL A 134 -11.05 11.35 0.71
N ILE A 135 -11.51 12.16 -0.25
CA ILE A 135 -12.93 12.53 -0.37
C ILE A 135 -13.80 11.26 -0.49
N ARG A 136 -13.41 10.32 -1.36
CA ARG A 136 -14.15 9.05 -1.53
C ARG A 136 -14.19 8.19 -0.27
N PHE A 137 -13.12 8.15 0.54
CA PHE A 137 -13.15 7.46 1.83
C PHE A 137 -14.15 8.09 2.79
N VAL A 138 -14.25 9.41 2.80
CA VAL A 138 -15.22 10.14 3.63
C VAL A 138 -16.65 9.94 3.14
N GLU A 139 -16.90 10.09 1.84
CA GLU A 139 -18.24 9.91 1.22
C GLU A 139 -18.77 8.48 1.38
N ALA A 140 -17.89 7.50 1.32
CA ALA A 140 -18.24 6.08 1.52
C ALA A 140 -18.40 5.70 3.00
N GLU A 141 -18.20 6.64 3.93
CA GLU A 141 -18.20 6.37 5.38
C GLU A 141 -17.28 5.19 5.77
N ALA A 142 -16.17 5.02 5.02
CA ALA A 142 -15.28 3.87 5.14
C ALA A 142 -14.26 3.99 6.28
N LEU A 143 -14.19 5.14 6.95
CA LEU A 143 -13.22 5.43 8.01
C LEU A 143 -13.85 5.27 9.39
N ASP A 144 -13.21 4.52 10.27
CA ASP A 144 -13.47 4.64 11.71
C ASP A 144 -12.87 5.97 12.20
N ALA A 145 -13.73 6.88 12.63
CA ALA A 145 -13.34 8.24 12.98
C ALA A 145 -12.32 8.28 14.15
N ALA A 146 -12.47 7.42 15.15
CA ALA A 146 -11.58 7.38 16.30
C ALA A 146 -10.21 6.82 15.94
N ALA A 147 -10.19 5.74 15.14
CA ALA A 147 -8.95 5.15 14.64
C ALA A 147 -8.21 6.11 13.71
N PHE A 148 -8.94 6.79 12.80
CA PHE A 148 -8.36 7.76 11.90
C PHE A 148 -7.76 8.97 12.65
N ASP A 149 -8.50 9.56 13.59
CA ASP A 149 -8.00 10.67 14.42
C ASP A 149 -6.73 10.26 15.19
N ALA A 150 -6.71 9.07 15.76
CA ALA A 150 -5.54 8.55 16.47
C ALA A 150 -4.30 8.43 15.55
N ILE A 151 -4.46 8.01 14.29
CA ILE A 151 -3.38 7.97 13.29
C ILE A 151 -2.92 9.40 12.96
N LEU A 152 -3.86 10.31 12.72
CA LEU A 152 -3.53 11.71 12.40
C LEU A 152 -2.72 12.38 13.51
N GLN A 153 -3.07 12.12 14.77
CA GLN A 153 -2.34 12.66 15.94
C GLN A 153 -0.93 12.08 16.04
N ARG A 154 -0.77 10.75 15.89
CA ARG A 154 0.55 10.09 15.99
C ARG A 154 1.53 10.51 14.91
N HIS A 155 1.02 10.91 13.73
CA HIS A 155 1.83 11.23 12.55
C HIS A 155 1.83 12.72 12.18
N ASP A 156 1.42 13.60 13.10
CA ASP A 156 1.40 15.06 12.93
C ASP A 156 0.59 15.53 11.70
N LEU A 157 -0.50 14.83 11.38
CA LEU A 157 -1.37 15.13 10.24
C LEU A 157 -2.65 15.90 10.62
N ALA A 158 -2.93 16.14 11.89
CA ALA A 158 -4.17 16.77 12.35
C ALA A 158 -4.40 18.15 11.72
N ALA A 159 -3.37 19.01 11.68
CA ALA A 159 -3.48 20.33 11.06
C ALA A 159 -3.74 20.24 9.55
N ARG A 160 -3.11 19.26 8.87
CA ARG A 160 -3.35 19.02 7.44
C ARG A 160 -4.76 18.51 7.18
N TRP A 161 -5.29 17.68 8.07
CA TRP A 161 -6.67 17.20 8.01
C TRP A 161 -7.68 18.33 8.17
N HIS A 162 -7.53 19.20 9.17
CA HIS A 162 -8.40 20.38 9.35
C HIS A 162 -8.40 21.28 8.12
N LYS A 163 -7.21 21.53 7.55
CA LYS A 163 -7.13 22.30 6.31
C LYS A 163 -7.86 21.60 5.16
N PHE A 164 -7.68 20.28 5.02
CA PHE A 164 -8.34 19.50 3.98
C PHE A 164 -9.88 19.53 4.12
N GLN A 165 -10.40 19.39 5.34
CA GLN A 165 -11.83 19.50 5.61
C GLN A 165 -12.38 20.85 5.14
N HIS A 166 -11.74 21.92 5.57
CA HIS A 166 -12.14 23.28 5.16
C HIS A 166 -12.10 23.48 3.64
N ASP A 167 -11.06 22.98 2.96
CA ASP A 167 -10.84 23.25 1.55
C ASP A 167 -11.71 22.35 0.63
N TYR A 168 -12.14 21.18 1.07
CA TYR A 168 -12.75 20.15 0.21
C TYR A 168 -14.06 19.53 0.74
N LEU A 169 -14.35 19.60 2.04
CA LEU A 169 -15.50 18.91 2.62
C LEU A 169 -16.57 19.87 3.16
N ASP A 170 -16.20 21.10 3.54
CA ASP A 170 -17.11 22.09 4.11
C ASP A 170 -17.79 22.99 3.05
N SER A 171 -17.81 22.55 1.78
CA SER A 171 -18.33 23.33 0.64
C SER A 171 -19.80 23.02 0.35
#